data_6ea38a09aa65e9cc73d671b2ddfaebd5
#
_entry.id   6ea38a09aa65e9cc73d671b2ddfaebd5
#
_cell.length_a   1.000
_cell.length_b   1.000
_cell.length_c   1.000
_cell.angle_alpha   90.00
_cell.angle_beta   90.00
_cell.angle_gamma   90.00
#
_symmetry.space_group_name_H-M   'P 1'
#
loop_
_entity.id
_entity.type
_entity.pdbx_description
1 polymer ?
#
loop_
_entity_poly.entity_id
_entity_poly.type
_entity_poly.pdbx_seq_one_letter_code
_entity_poly.pdbx_strand_id
1 'polypeptide(L)'
;EATDRIAKLSPETRALNKEIATGPGSRKFREKTRGGLGGTWANYEPLEQFHMVPQNNFRPTGDGKPALMFRDALEDDFVIKAESCYRCGINCHKNIYERKADGSKGAFRAKFDYEPLNLLSTNAGVHDPDEVWPLVALIDHLGMDSISCGTTINYVLDYNARHPDAPVFNGATFGDADKIRELIEQVGTGQLPDLGQGSKRLSEQLGETAYAMHCKGLELPAYVPDTNPGYPWAIAGGHMSMATYMLVAMEGNTSLDYWVQAITERGLLVVRDDLLGVCKFAGLNAEVAARCLGDEIGLHVTRAELLAAVRRAFIRALWLERKQGYTRDDYTMPAQVFDNPNPAIKAEPFVTREFFAALSDRVWEVFDREIASLPPVEDEATG
;
A
#
# COMPACT_ATOMS: atom_id res chain seq x y z
N GLU A 1 14.64 14.93 -24.19
CA GLU A 1 15.96 14.57 -23.61
C GLU A 1 15.96 13.22 -22.90
N ALA A 2 15.03 12.91 -21.98
CA ALA A 2 14.99 11.63 -21.27
C ALA A 2 14.70 10.44 -22.22
N THR A 3 13.82 10.61 -23.19
CA THR A 3 13.46 9.58 -24.18
C THR A 3 14.63 9.22 -25.09
N ASP A 4 15.48 10.20 -25.45
CA ASP A 4 16.65 9.97 -26.31
C ASP A 4 17.78 9.26 -25.55
N ARG A 5 17.90 9.48 -24.24
CA ARG A 5 18.88 8.77 -23.40
C ARG A 5 18.50 7.30 -23.23
N ILE A 6 17.21 6.97 -23.03
CA ILE A 6 16.75 5.58 -22.90
C ILE A 6 17.00 4.77 -24.19
N ALA A 7 16.92 5.42 -25.36
CA ALA A 7 17.25 4.79 -26.63
C ALA A 7 18.77 4.45 -26.77
N LYS A 8 19.60 5.02 -25.90
CA LYS A 8 21.07 4.88 -25.91
C LYS A 8 21.61 4.04 -24.75
N LEU A 9 20.76 3.31 -24.02
CA LEU A 9 21.22 2.40 -22.96
C LEU A 9 22.31 1.46 -23.50
N SER A 10 23.34 1.26 -22.70
CA SER A 10 24.42 0.32 -23.02
C SER A 10 23.86 -1.11 -23.23
N PRO A 11 24.51 -1.96 -24.01
CA PRO A 11 24.13 -3.36 -24.14
C PRO A 11 24.03 -4.07 -22.78
N GLU A 12 24.92 -3.74 -21.86
CA GLU A 12 25.01 -4.27 -20.51
C GLU A 12 23.78 -3.89 -19.69
N THR A 13 23.38 -2.62 -19.70
CA THR A 13 22.16 -2.15 -19.01
C THR A 13 20.91 -2.75 -19.63
N ARG A 14 20.86 -2.94 -20.95
CA ARG A 14 19.74 -3.65 -21.60
C ARG A 14 19.66 -5.10 -21.18
N ALA A 15 20.80 -5.79 -21.10
CA ALA A 15 20.87 -7.16 -20.63
C ALA A 15 20.41 -7.27 -19.16
N LEU A 16 20.86 -6.35 -18.32
CA LEU A 16 20.46 -6.26 -16.92
C LEU A 16 18.95 -5.98 -16.75
N ASN A 17 18.38 -5.04 -17.50
CA ASN A 17 16.94 -4.80 -17.50
C ASN A 17 16.14 -6.05 -17.89
N LYS A 18 16.62 -6.80 -18.87
CA LYS A 18 16.03 -8.09 -19.24
C LYS A 18 16.13 -9.11 -18.10
N GLU A 19 17.29 -9.20 -17.45
CA GLU A 19 17.50 -10.11 -16.31
C GLU A 19 16.57 -9.75 -15.14
N ILE A 20 16.47 -8.48 -14.76
CA ILE A 20 15.55 -7.99 -13.73
C ILE A 20 14.11 -8.35 -14.11
N ALA A 21 13.69 -8.03 -15.33
CA ALA A 21 12.32 -8.26 -15.79
C ALA A 21 11.97 -9.74 -15.89
N THR A 22 12.94 -10.64 -16.14
CA THR A 22 12.74 -12.09 -16.32
C THR A 22 13.24 -12.94 -15.15
N GLY A 23 13.94 -12.33 -14.20
CA GLY A 23 14.56 -13.01 -13.07
C GLY A 23 13.58 -13.49 -11.99
N PRO A 24 14.09 -14.26 -11.01
CA PRO A 24 13.25 -14.84 -9.95
C PRO A 24 12.51 -13.79 -9.12
N GLY A 25 13.12 -12.62 -8.88
CA GLY A 25 12.54 -11.54 -8.06
C GLY A 25 11.26 -10.96 -8.64
N SER A 26 11.15 -10.86 -9.97
CA SER A 26 9.96 -10.33 -10.65
C SER A 26 9.01 -11.43 -11.12
N ARG A 27 9.44 -12.70 -11.07
CA ARG A 27 8.68 -13.84 -11.60
C ARG A 27 7.29 -13.98 -10.98
N LYS A 28 7.19 -13.83 -9.65
CA LYS A 28 5.93 -13.89 -8.90
C LYS A 28 4.89 -12.86 -9.37
N PHE A 29 5.33 -11.73 -9.90
CA PHE A 29 4.43 -10.69 -10.39
C PHE A 29 3.94 -10.95 -11.82
N ARG A 30 4.70 -11.71 -12.59
CA ARG A 30 4.39 -12.01 -14.00
C ARG A 30 3.63 -13.31 -14.18
N GLU A 31 4.08 -14.36 -13.52
CA GLU A 31 3.58 -15.71 -13.73
C GLU A 31 2.43 -16.08 -12.80
N LYS A 32 1.66 -17.06 -13.23
CA LYS A 32 0.75 -17.78 -12.36
C LYS A 32 1.56 -18.51 -11.29
N THR A 33 1.26 -18.21 -10.04
CA THR A 33 1.70 -19.00 -8.89
C THR A 33 0.47 -19.55 -8.23
N ARG A 34 0.51 -20.63 -7.49
CA ARG A 34 -0.63 -21.22 -6.79
C ARG A 34 -1.96 -20.57 -7.17
N GLY A 35 -2.97 -21.20 -7.53
CA GLY A 35 -4.22 -20.58 -7.90
C GLY A 35 -4.19 -19.57 -9.06
N GLY A 36 -3.07 -19.37 -9.68
CA GLY A 36 -3.00 -18.66 -10.93
C GLY A 36 -2.68 -17.18 -10.92
N LEU A 37 -1.96 -16.68 -9.93
CA LEU A 37 -1.81 -15.24 -9.77
C LEU A 37 -0.42 -14.72 -10.04
N GLY A 38 -0.35 -13.66 -10.83
CA GLY A 38 0.74 -12.72 -10.89
C GLY A 38 0.26 -11.34 -10.42
N GLY A 39 1.19 -10.40 -10.27
CA GLY A 39 0.92 -9.06 -9.74
C GLY A 39 0.65 -9.07 -8.24
N THR A 40 0.17 -7.94 -7.75
CA THR A 40 -0.20 -7.77 -6.34
C THR A 40 -1.42 -8.59 -5.95
N TRP A 41 -2.26 -8.95 -6.92
CA TRP A 41 -3.39 -9.85 -6.71
C TRP A 41 -2.98 -11.20 -6.09
N ALA A 42 -1.74 -11.64 -6.31
CA ALA A 42 -1.15 -12.83 -5.68
C ALA A 42 -1.11 -12.76 -4.14
N ASN A 43 -1.31 -11.58 -3.56
CA ASN A 43 -1.36 -11.42 -2.10
C ASN A 43 -2.71 -11.88 -1.49
N TYR A 44 -3.77 -11.97 -2.29
CA TYR A 44 -5.13 -12.24 -1.79
C TYR A 44 -5.23 -13.59 -1.08
N GLU A 45 -4.85 -14.66 -1.78
CA GLU A 45 -4.96 -16.02 -1.25
C GLU A 45 -4.06 -16.30 -0.04
N PRO A 46 -2.76 -15.93 -0.03
CA PRO A 46 -1.92 -16.08 1.16
C PRO A 46 -2.44 -15.30 2.38
N LEU A 47 -2.99 -14.11 2.19
CA LEU A 47 -3.56 -13.33 3.28
C LEU A 47 -4.84 -13.97 3.82
N GLU A 48 -5.69 -14.50 2.95
CA GLU A 48 -6.93 -15.15 3.39
C GLU A 48 -6.67 -16.45 4.17
N GLN A 49 -5.57 -17.16 3.91
CA GLN A 49 -5.16 -18.31 4.73
C GLN A 49 -5.01 -17.95 6.21
N PHE A 50 -4.63 -16.71 6.51
CA PHE A 50 -4.52 -16.16 7.86
C PHE A 50 -5.73 -15.32 8.29
N HIS A 51 -6.79 -15.25 7.49
CA HIS A 51 -7.91 -14.32 7.66
C HIS A 51 -7.44 -12.86 7.84
N MET A 52 -6.46 -12.44 7.04
CA MET A 52 -5.85 -11.11 7.06
C MET A 52 -6.27 -10.23 5.88
N VAL A 53 -7.15 -10.71 5.02
CA VAL A 53 -7.75 -9.88 3.96
C VAL A 53 -8.73 -8.91 4.59
N PRO A 54 -8.56 -7.58 4.42
CA PRO A 54 -9.49 -6.61 4.98
C PRO A 54 -10.94 -6.84 4.52
N GLN A 55 -11.86 -6.75 5.47
CA GLN A 55 -13.30 -6.77 5.25
C GLN A 55 -13.93 -5.70 6.16
N ASN A 56 -15.03 -5.08 5.71
CA ASN A 56 -15.83 -4.18 6.52
C ASN A 56 -14.99 -3.18 7.34
N ASN A 57 -14.27 -2.30 6.66
CA ASN A 57 -13.33 -1.35 7.25
C ASN A 57 -12.22 -2.02 8.10
N PHE A 58 -11.46 -2.94 7.47
CA PHE A 58 -10.34 -3.66 8.06
C PHE A 58 -10.70 -4.60 9.21
N ARG A 59 -11.94 -5.12 9.20
CA ARG A 59 -12.46 -6.08 10.19
C ARG A 59 -12.79 -7.43 9.53
N PRO A 60 -11.77 -8.25 9.13
CA PRO A 60 -12.03 -9.55 8.52
C PRO A 60 -12.91 -10.44 9.43
N THR A 61 -13.83 -11.15 8.80
CA THR A 61 -14.82 -11.98 9.49
C THR A 61 -14.45 -13.46 9.49
N GLY A 62 -13.52 -13.88 8.64
CA GLY A 62 -13.17 -15.28 8.44
C GLY A 62 -14.28 -16.12 7.79
N ASP A 63 -15.24 -15.46 7.11
CA ASP A 63 -16.42 -16.08 6.48
C ASP A 63 -16.15 -16.65 5.08
N GLY A 64 -14.91 -16.56 4.59
CA GLY A 64 -14.48 -17.05 3.28
C GLY A 64 -14.92 -16.21 2.07
N LYS A 65 -15.65 -15.10 2.27
CA LYS A 65 -16.07 -14.21 1.17
C LYS A 65 -14.92 -13.62 0.34
N PRO A 66 -13.72 -13.35 0.90
CA PRO A 66 -12.59 -12.93 0.09
C PRO A 66 -12.26 -13.87 -1.06
N ALA A 67 -12.55 -15.17 -0.95
CA ALA A 67 -12.32 -16.13 -2.00
C ALA A 67 -13.11 -15.87 -3.28
N LEU A 68 -14.22 -15.13 -3.22
CA LEU A 68 -15.00 -14.71 -4.38
C LEU A 68 -14.20 -13.77 -5.30
N MET A 69 -13.17 -13.10 -4.76
CA MET A 69 -12.27 -12.21 -5.50
C MET A 69 -10.96 -12.88 -5.89
N PHE A 70 -10.79 -14.18 -5.68
CA PHE A 70 -9.63 -14.91 -6.18
C PHE A 70 -9.71 -15.00 -7.70
N ARG A 71 -8.54 -14.98 -8.33
CA ARG A 71 -8.47 -15.05 -9.78
C ARG A 71 -9.18 -16.27 -10.36
N ASP A 72 -8.98 -17.42 -9.75
CA ASP A 72 -9.56 -18.69 -10.23
C ASP A 72 -11.10 -18.67 -10.19
N ALA A 73 -11.69 -17.95 -9.23
CA ALA A 73 -13.13 -17.76 -9.15
C ALA A 73 -13.68 -16.87 -10.29
N LEU A 74 -12.81 -16.05 -10.88
CA LEU A 74 -13.21 -15.03 -11.87
C LEU A 74 -12.81 -15.40 -13.31
N GLU A 75 -11.88 -16.36 -13.50
CA GLU A 75 -11.39 -16.73 -14.84
C GLU A 75 -12.45 -17.40 -15.73
N ASP A 76 -13.50 -17.96 -15.16
CA ASP A 76 -14.59 -18.57 -15.95
C ASP A 76 -15.47 -17.50 -16.60
N ASP A 77 -15.73 -16.39 -15.91
CA ASP A 77 -16.64 -15.33 -16.36
C ASP A 77 -15.89 -14.19 -17.04
N PHE A 78 -14.60 -14.00 -16.76
CA PHE A 78 -13.81 -12.89 -17.29
C PHE A 78 -12.52 -13.35 -17.97
N VAL A 79 -12.04 -12.52 -18.92
CA VAL A 79 -10.72 -12.69 -19.52
C VAL A 79 -9.74 -11.77 -18.80
N ILE A 80 -8.73 -12.37 -18.13
CA ILE A 80 -7.71 -11.65 -17.38
C ILE A 80 -6.42 -11.61 -18.20
N LYS A 81 -5.92 -10.40 -18.47
CA LYS A 81 -4.67 -10.17 -19.21
C LYS A 81 -3.63 -9.49 -18.32
N ALA A 82 -2.40 -9.97 -18.39
CA ALA A 82 -1.25 -9.30 -17.80
C ALA A 82 -0.81 -8.17 -18.72
N GLU A 83 -0.66 -6.99 -18.14
CA GLU A 83 -0.21 -5.77 -18.82
C GLU A 83 0.91 -5.12 -18.00
N SER A 84 1.58 -4.13 -18.56
CA SER A 84 2.69 -3.44 -17.89
C SER A 84 2.63 -1.93 -18.05
N CYS A 85 3.28 -1.24 -17.12
CA CYS A 85 3.59 0.17 -17.28
C CYS A 85 4.46 0.38 -18.51
N TYR A 86 4.51 1.62 -19.00
CA TYR A 86 5.34 1.98 -20.13
C TYR A 86 6.79 1.51 -19.96
N ARG A 87 7.27 0.72 -20.94
CA ARG A 87 8.62 0.12 -20.97
C ARG A 87 8.99 -0.79 -19.78
N CYS A 88 8.01 -1.29 -19.03
CA CYS A 88 8.24 -2.26 -17.95
C CYS A 88 8.04 -3.69 -18.46
N GLY A 89 8.99 -4.59 -18.18
CA GLY A 89 8.90 -6.00 -18.58
C GLY A 89 8.26 -6.92 -17.53
N ILE A 90 7.80 -6.37 -16.39
CA ILE A 90 7.32 -7.20 -15.26
C ILE A 90 5.89 -7.72 -15.48
N ASN A 91 5.05 -6.98 -16.20
CA ASN A 91 3.66 -7.36 -16.50
C ASN A 91 2.82 -7.64 -15.24
N CYS A 92 2.95 -6.79 -14.22
CA CYS A 92 2.24 -6.97 -12.95
C CYS A 92 0.79 -6.50 -12.97
N HIS A 93 0.41 -5.61 -13.89
CA HIS A 93 -0.97 -5.18 -14.03
C HIS A 93 -1.87 -6.32 -14.50
N LYS A 94 -3.09 -6.34 -14.03
CA LYS A 94 -4.12 -7.27 -14.48
C LYS A 94 -5.32 -6.50 -14.99
N ASN A 95 -5.55 -6.59 -16.29
CA ASN A 95 -6.71 -6.00 -16.95
C ASN A 95 -7.81 -7.04 -17.09
N ILE A 96 -9.02 -6.66 -16.72
CA ILE A 96 -10.21 -7.51 -16.78
C ILE A 96 -11.06 -7.10 -17.99
N TYR A 97 -11.50 -8.10 -18.70
CA TYR A 97 -12.37 -7.96 -19.87
C TYR A 97 -13.55 -8.92 -19.77
N GLU A 98 -14.66 -8.56 -20.36
CA GLU A 98 -15.75 -9.51 -20.57
C GLU A 98 -15.25 -10.76 -21.29
N ARG A 99 -15.83 -11.90 -20.98
CA ARG A 99 -15.66 -13.12 -21.74
C ARG A 99 -16.82 -13.27 -22.71
N LYS A 100 -16.54 -13.30 -24.01
CA LYS A 100 -17.55 -13.60 -25.03
C LYS A 100 -17.92 -15.08 -25.02
N ALA A 101 -19.04 -15.43 -25.65
CA ALA A 101 -19.52 -16.82 -25.73
C ALA A 101 -18.51 -17.79 -26.38
N ASP A 102 -17.64 -17.30 -27.28
CA ASP A 102 -16.54 -18.07 -27.89
C ASP A 102 -15.26 -18.14 -27.01
N GLY A 103 -15.31 -17.62 -25.79
CA GLY A 103 -14.20 -17.53 -24.86
C GLY A 103 -13.22 -16.39 -25.14
N SER A 104 -13.40 -15.60 -26.20
CA SER A 104 -12.53 -14.50 -26.55
C SER A 104 -12.77 -13.25 -25.67
N LYS A 105 -11.82 -12.32 -25.74
CA LYS A 105 -11.84 -11.04 -25.03
C LYS A 105 -12.93 -10.13 -25.56
N GLY A 106 -13.81 -9.65 -24.67
CA GLY A 106 -14.84 -8.63 -24.92
C GLY A 106 -14.42 -7.22 -24.50
N ALA A 107 -15.36 -6.45 -23.98
CA ALA A 107 -15.15 -5.10 -23.51
C ALA A 107 -14.20 -5.07 -22.30
N PHE A 108 -13.41 -4.00 -22.18
CA PHE A 108 -12.60 -3.73 -21.00
C PHE A 108 -13.51 -3.35 -19.83
N ARG A 109 -13.24 -3.91 -18.66
CA ARG A 109 -14.00 -3.64 -17.43
C ARG A 109 -13.22 -2.79 -16.45
N ALA A 110 -12.04 -3.21 -16.05
CA ALA A 110 -11.19 -2.47 -15.11
C ALA A 110 -9.74 -2.95 -15.16
N LYS A 111 -8.85 -2.12 -14.62
CA LYS A 111 -7.47 -2.47 -14.30
C LYS A 111 -7.37 -2.79 -12.82
N PHE A 112 -6.65 -3.85 -12.49
CA PHE A 112 -6.50 -4.31 -11.11
C PHE A 112 -5.10 -4.33 -10.59
N ASP A 113 -5.03 -3.87 -9.35
CA ASP A 113 -4.04 -4.23 -8.34
C ASP A 113 -4.79 -4.75 -7.10
N TYR A 114 -4.09 -5.32 -6.14
CA TYR A 114 -4.68 -5.93 -4.95
C TYR A 114 -5.47 -4.92 -4.10
N GLU A 115 -4.88 -3.77 -3.85
CA GLU A 115 -5.45 -2.75 -2.98
C GLU A 115 -6.78 -2.18 -3.50
N PRO A 116 -6.87 -1.69 -4.76
CA PRO A 116 -8.15 -1.20 -5.31
C PRO A 116 -9.22 -2.30 -5.29
N LEU A 117 -8.83 -3.53 -5.65
CA LEU A 117 -9.75 -4.65 -5.64
C LEU A 117 -10.30 -4.91 -4.25
N ASN A 118 -9.45 -5.02 -3.23
CA ASN A 118 -9.88 -5.31 -1.87
C ASN A 118 -10.71 -4.17 -1.26
N LEU A 119 -10.21 -2.93 -1.36
CA LEU A 119 -10.82 -1.78 -0.70
C LEU A 119 -12.20 -1.43 -1.26
N LEU A 120 -12.48 -1.79 -2.52
CA LEU A 120 -13.78 -1.56 -3.18
C LEU A 120 -14.64 -2.83 -3.31
N SER A 121 -14.11 -3.97 -2.86
CA SER A 121 -14.86 -5.22 -2.77
C SER A 121 -15.08 -5.62 -1.30
N THR A 122 -14.33 -6.60 -0.82
CA THR A 122 -14.56 -7.22 0.49
C THR A 122 -14.47 -6.23 1.64
N ASN A 123 -13.58 -5.24 1.57
CA ASN A 123 -13.50 -4.20 2.61
C ASN A 123 -14.71 -3.26 2.61
N ALA A 124 -15.34 -3.06 1.46
CA ALA A 124 -16.59 -2.32 1.30
C ALA A 124 -17.86 -3.20 1.43
N GLY A 125 -17.67 -4.51 1.64
CA GLY A 125 -18.79 -5.47 1.71
C GLY A 125 -19.43 -5.80 0.36
N VAL A 126 -18.84 -5.38 -0.76
CA VAL A 126 -19.31 -5.66 -2.12
C VAL A 126 -18.63 -6.94 -2.62
N HIS A 127 -19.43 -7.93 -2.99
CA HIS A 127 -18.91 -9.27 -3.34
C HIS A 127 -19.26 -9.71 -4.76
N ASP A 128 -20.13 -8.97 -5.46
CA ASP A 128 -20.43 -9.22 -6.87
C ASP A 128 -19.36 -8.55 -7.75
N PRO A 129 -18.60 -9.29 -8.56
CA PRO A 129 -17.63 -8.72 -9.47
C PRO A 129 -18.20 -7.67 -10.43
N ASP A 130 -19.41 -7.87 -10.93
CA ASP A 130 -20.04 -6.90 -11.86
C ASP A 130 -20.38 -5.55 -11.18
N GLU A 131 -20.50 -5.53 -9.84
CA GLU A 131 -20.61 -4.30 -9.06
C GLU A 131 -19.24 -3.69 -8.73
N VAL A 132 -18.21 -4.51 -8.50
CA VAL A 132 -16.86 -4.06 -8.13
C VAL A 132 -16.13 -3.39 -9.30
N TRP A 133 -16.22 -3.97 -10.52
CA TRP A 133 -15.49 -3.42 -11.68
C TRP A 133 -15.81 -1.96 -11.97
N PRO A 134 -17.08 -1.53 -11.96
CA PRO A 134 -17.43 -0.13 -12.18
C PRO A 134 -16.85 0.81 -11.12
N LEU A 135 -16.75 0.39 -9.85
CA LEU A 135 -16.20 1.22 -8.77
C LEU A 135 -14.70 1.48 -8.99
N VAL A 136 -13.94 0.42 -9.30
CA VAL A 136 -12.51 0.53 -9.58
C VAL A 136 -12.24 1.39 -10.81
N ALA A 137 -12.98 1.12 -11.90
CA ALA A 137 -12.82 1.87 -13.14
C ALA A 137 -13.18 3.35 -12.99
N LEU A 138 -14.17 3.68 -12.16
CA LEU A 138 -14.58 5.07 -11.90
C LEU A 138 -13.49 5.86 -11.16
N ILE A 139 -12.86 5.30 -10.16
CA ILE A 139 -11.74 5.95 -9.44
C ILE A 139 -10.58 6.22 -10.39
N ASP A 140 -10.19 5.24 -11.22
CA ASP A 140 -9.16 5.41 -12.24
C ASP A 140 -9.54 6.51 -13.26
N HIS A 141 -10.80 6.53 -13.71
CA HIS A 141 -11.30 7.53 -14.65
C HIS A 141 -11.28 8.95 -14.08
N LEU A 142 -11.59 9.10 -12.80
CA LEU A 142 -11.59 10.38 -12.10
C LEU A 142 -10.19 10.81 -11.66
N GLY A 143 -9.16 9.98 -11.85
CA GLY A 143 -7.76 10.27 -11.51
C GLY A 143 -7.50 10.36 -10.02
N MET A 144 -8.26 9.63 -9.21
CA MET A 144 -8.10 9.61 -7.74
C MET A 144 -7.22 8.45 -7.28
N ASP A 145 -6.59 8.60 -6.12
CA ASP A 145 -5.91 7.51 -5.45
C ASP A 145 -6.92 6.50 -4.90
N SER A 146 -6.82 5.25 -5.34
CA SER A 146 -7.79 4.20 -4.99
C SER A 146 -7.64 3.70 -3.55
N ILE A 147 -6.46 3.81 -2.95
CA ILE A 147 -6.22 3.43 -1.55
C ILE A 147 -6.88 4.46 -0.65
N SER A 148 -6.55 5.74 -0.81
CA SER A 148 -7.11 6.81 0.03
C SER A 148 -8.63 6.93 -0.16
N CYS A 149 -9.11 6.91 -1.39
CA CYS A 149 -10.53 6.99 -1.68
C CYS A 149 -11.29 5.78 -1.10
N GLY A 150 -10.82 4.56 -1.37
CA GLY A 150 -11.46 3.34 -0.87
C GLY A 150 -11.48 3.26 0.66
N THR A 151 -10.36 3.54 1.32
CA THR A 151 -10.27 3.52 2.78
C THR A 151 -11.13 4.60 3.43
N THR A 152 -11.18 5.80 2.85
CA THR A 152 -12.03 6.89 3.36
C THR A 152 -13.51 6.54 3.21
N ILE A 153 -13.91 5.97 2.08
CA ILE A 153 -15.28 5.49 1.90
C ILE A 153 -15.62 4.39 2.92
N ASN A 154 -14.73 3.42 3.13
CA ASN A 154 -14.95 2.36 4.10
C ASN A 154 -15.13 2.89 5.53
N TYR A 155 -14.43 3.98 5.89
CA TYR A 155 -14.71 4.70 7.13
C TYR A 155 -16.15 5.23 7.19
N VAL A 156 -16.66 5.83 6.11
CA VAL A 156 -18.06 6.32 6.03
C VAL A 156 -19.06 5.18 6.16
N LEU A 157 -18.80 4.04 5.50
CA LEU A 157 -19.69 2.87 5.59
C LEU A 157 -19.77 2.35 7.02
N ASP A 158 -18.64 2.30 7.74
CA ASP A 158 -18.56 1.88 9.14
C ASP A 158 -19.26 2.90 10.06
N TYR A 159 -19.02 4.21 9.82
CA TYR A 159 -19.72 5.27 10.57
C TYR A 159 -21.24 5.12 10.43
N ASN A 160 -21.75 5.01 9.22
CA ASN A 160 -23.19 4.89 8.96
C ASN A 160 -23.78 3.60 9.54
N ALA A 161 -23.04 2.49 9.53
CA ALA A 161 -23.45 1.24 10.14
C ALA A 161 -23.57 1.35 11.68
N ARG A 162 -22.74 2.20 12.31
CA ARG A 162 -22.78 2.49 13.76
C ARG A 162 -23.85 3.51 14.12
N HIS A 163 -24.22 4.39 13.19
CA HIS A 163 -25.16 5.49 13.38
C HIS A 163 -26.36 5.40 12.41
N PRO A 164 -27.16 4.30 12.45
CA PRO A 164 -28.24 4.09 11.48
C PRO A 164 -29.34 5.17 11.56
N ASP A 165 -29.51 5.82 12.72
CA ASP A 165 -30.50 6.88 12.91
C ASP A 165 -29.99 8.28 12.50
N ALA A 166 -28.69 8.43 12.27
CA ALA A 166 -28.05 9.70 11.89
C ALA A 166 -26.89 9.47 10.90
N PRO A 167 -27.13 8.82 9.75
CA PRO A 167 -26.08 8.57 8.76
C PRO A 167 -25.63 9.87 8.11
N VAL A 168 -24.37 9.87 7.65
CA VAL A 168 -23.79 11.01 6.92
C VAL A 168 -23.86 10.78 5.40
N PHE A 169 -23.72 11.87 4.64
CA PHE A 169 -23.78 11.90 3.18
C PHE A 169 -25.07 11.24 2.63
N ASN A 170 -24.95 10.26 1.72
CA ASN A 170 -26.09 9.53 1.15
C ASN A 170 -26.53 8.31 1.98
N GLY A 171 -25.95 8.10 3.15
CA GLY A 171 -26.27 6.99 4.04
C GLY A 171 -25.82 5.61 3.51
N ALA A 172 -24.79 5.56 2.68
CA ALA A 172 -24.21 4.29 2.20
C ALA A 172 -23.75 3.41 3.38
N THR A 173 -23.97 2.12 3.27
CA THR A 173 -23.49 1.10 4.20
C THR A 173 -22.75 -0.02 3.45
N PHE A 174 -22.14 -0.95 4.17
CA PHE A 174 -21.42 -2.06 3.55
C PHE A 174 -22.34 -2.86 2.60
N GLY A 175 -21.83 -3.09 1.37
CA GLY A 175 -22.53 -3.82 0.31
C GLY A 175 -23.41 -2.96 -0.59
N ASP A 176 -23.56 -1.68 -0.33
CA ASP A 176 -24.39 -0.77 -1.14
C ASP A 176 -23.57 -0.16 -2.31
N ALA A 177 -23.32 -0.99 -3.33
CA ALA A 177 -22.46 -0.62 -4.45
C ALA A 177 -22.93 0.65 -5.19
N ASP A 178 -24.23 0.86 -5.33
CA ASP A 178 -24.79 2.03 -6.02
C ASP A 178 -24.49 3.32 -5.26
N LYS A 179 -24.72 3.34 -3.95
CA LYS A 179 -24.40 4.52 -3.13
C LYS A 179 -22.89 4.74 -2.97
N ILE A 180 -22.09 3.67 -2.93
CA ILE A 180 -20.63 3.77 -2.96
C ILE A 180 -20.19 4.43 -4.27
N ARG A 181 -20.74 4.03 -5.40
CA ARG A 181 -20.45 4.63 -6.71
C ARG A 181 -20.80 6.13 -6.73
N GLU A 182 -21.97 6.49 -6.18
CA GLU A 182 -22.37 7.89 -6.05
C GLU A 182 -21.37 8.71 -5.20
N LEU A 183 -20.91 8.19 -4.06
CA LEU A 183 -19.89 8.86 -3.24
C LEU A 183 -18.59 9.07 -4.01
N ILE A 184 -18.09 8.06 -4.73
CA ILE A 184 -16.88 8.16 -5.56
C ILE A 184 -17.03 9.28 -6.59
N GLU A 185 -18.16 9.32 -7.30
CA GLU A 185 -18.45 10.33 -8.32
C GLU A 185 -18.52 11.74 -7.72
N GLN A 186 -19.17 11.90 -6.58
CA GLN A 186 -19.32 13.19 -5.90
C GLN A 186 -17.98 13.70 -5.34
N VAL A 187 -17.11 12.83 -4.85
CA VAL A 187 -15.75 13.19 -4.45
C VAL A 187 -14.94 13.65 -5.67
N GLY A 188 -14.90 12.82 -6.72
CA GLY A 188 -14.10 13.09 -7.90
C GLY A 188 -14.55 14.32 -8.69
N THR A 189 -15.82 14.73 -8.57
CA THR A 189 -16.35 15.96 -9.17
C THR A 189 -16.34 17.17 -8.23
N GLY A 190 -15.82 17.01 -7.00
CA GLY A 190 -15.69 18.07 -6.00
C GLY A 190 -16.99 18.47 -5.29
N GLN A 191 -18.05 17.66 -5.40
CA GLN A 191 -19.33 17.91 -4.73
C GLN A 191 -19.30 17.59 -3.24
N LEU A 192 -18.41 16.70 -2.80
CA LEU A 192 -18.19 16.34 -1.40
C LEU A 192 -16.74 16.67 -0.97
N PRO A 193 -16.41 17.95 -0.79
CA PRO A 193 -15.04 18.37 -0.44
C PRO A 193 -14.57 17.81 0.91
N ASP A 194 -15.47 17.67 1.90
CA ASP A 194 -15.10 17.14 3.22
C ASP A 194 -14.69 15.66 3.14
N LEU A 195 -15.41 14.86 2.37
CA LEU A 195 -15.04 13.47 2.11
C LEU A 195 -13.70 13.39 1.35
N GLY A 196 -13.47 14.32 0.42
CA GLY A 196 -12.22 14.43 -0.34
C GLY A 196 -10.99 14.84 0.49
N GLN A 197 -11.15 15.24 1.78
CA GLN A 197 -10.04 15.54 2.68
C GLN A 197 -9.36 14.30 3.28
N GLY A 198 -9.92 13.12 3.09
CA GLY A 198 -9.43 11.87 3.62
C GLY A 198 -9.96 11.53 5.01
N SER A 199 -9.70 10.28 5.43
CA SER A 199 -10.30 9.68 6.63
C SER A 199 -9.89 10.38 7.92
N LYS A 200 -8.67 10.90 8.04
CA LYS A 200 -8.22 11.64 9.23
C LYS A 200 -9.11 12.85 9.50
N ARG A 201 -9.14 13.77 8.54
CA ARG A 201 -9.87 15.04 8.72
C ARG A 201 -11.38 14.81 8.85
N LEU A 202 -11.91 13.90 8.07
CA LEU A 202 -13.33 13.55 8.17
C LEU A 202 -13.68 12.96 9.54
N SER A 203 -12.87 12.07 10.07
CA SER A 203 -13.11 11.43 11.37
C SER A 203 -12.99 12.44 12.52
N GLU A 204 -12.06 13.40 12.44
CA GLU A 204 -11.93 14.52 13.38
C GLU A 204 -13.18 15.41 13.38
N GLN A 205 -13.73 15.72 12.19
CA GLN A 205 -14.98 16.49 12.04
C GLN A 205 -16.19 15.76 12.62
N LEU A 206 -16.26 14.45 12.43
CA LEU A 206 -17.37 13.60 12.93
C LEU A 206 -17.18 13.18 14.40
N GLY A 207 -16.00 13.42 14.99
CA GLY A 207 -15.70 13.09 16.39
C GLY A 207 -15.47 11.58 16.64
N GLU A 208 -15.23 10.78 15.61
CA GLU A 208 -15.15 9.31 15.66
C GLU A 208 -13.84 8.80 15.03
N THR A 209 -12.70 9.07 15.68
CA THR A 209 -11.37 8.81 15.12
C THR A 209 -10.86 7.37 15.33
N ALA A 210 -11.48 6.59 16.21
CA ALA A 210 -10.94 5.31 16.67
C ALA A 210 -10.75 4.27 15.56
N TYR A 211 -11.61 4.28 14.56
CA TYR A 211 -11.64 3.33 13.43
C TYR A 211 -11.35 4.00 12.07
N ALA A 212 -10.79 5.20 12.08
CA ALA A 212 -10.24 5.83 10.87
C ALA A 212 -8.87 5.19 10.55
N MET A 213 -8.82 4.42 9.48
CA MET A 213 -7.67 3.57 9.14
C MET A 213 -6.58 4.37 8.41
N HIS A 214 -5.82 5.15 9.18
CA HIS A 214 -4.69 5.94 8.68
C HIS A 214 -3.53 5.99 9.67
N CYS A 215 -2.33 6.34 9.19
CA CYS A 215 -1.22 6.80 10.01
C CYS A 215 -0.79 8.19 9.52
N LYS A 216 -0.69 9.14 10.43
CA LYS A 216 -0.31 10.55 10.13
C LYS A 216 -1.17 11.23 9.04
N GLY A 217 -2.37 10.72 8.76
CA GLY A 217 -3.29 11.26 7.76
C GLY A 217 -3.16 10.66 6.36
N LEU A 218 -2.31 9.65 6.17
CA LEU A 218 -2.33 8.81 4.98
C LEU A 218 -3.04 7.50 5.30
N GLU A 219 -4.02 7.15 4.50
CA GLU A 219 -4.83 5.96 4.64
C GLU A 219 -4.01 4.68 4.51
N LEU A 220 -4.38 3.66 5.28
CA LEU A 220 -3.71 2.37 5.25
C LEU A 220 -4.03 1.61 3.96
N PRO A 221 -3.04 0.90 3.38
CA PRO A 221 -3.26 -0.01 2.27
C PRO A 221 -4.06 -1.24 2.73
N ALA A 222 -4.52 -2.06 1.80
CA ALA A 222 -5.42 -3.19 2.02
C ALA A 222 -4.80 -4.36 2.80
N TYR A 223 -4.21 -4.08 3.94
CA TYR A 223 -3.63 -5.07 4.87
C TYR A 223 -4.07 -4.74 6.29
N VAL A 224 -4.60 -5.73 7.00
CA VAL A 224 -5.04 -5.51 8.38
C VAL A 224 -3.89 -5.01 9.25
N PRO A 225 -4.08 -3.91 9.98
CA PRO A 225 -2.99 -3.28 10.74
C PRO A 225 -2.63 -4.03 12.03
N ASP A 226 -3.50 -4.90 12.51
CA ASP A 226 -3.34 -5.64 13.77
C ASP A 226 -2.05 -6.46 13.84
N THR A 227 -1.45 -6.77 12.70
CA THR A 227 -0.24 -7.60 12.58
C THR A 227 0.98 -6.82 12.12
N ASN A 228 0.89 -5.49 11.98
CA ASN A 228 1.97 -4.68 11.45
C ASN A 228 2.15 -3.35 12.20
N PRO A 229 2.96 -3.32 13.27
CA PRO A 229 3.20 -2.09 14.02
C PRO A 229 4.16 -1.10 13.31
N GLY A 230 4.61 -1.40 12.09
CA GLY A 230 5.60 -0.58 11.38
C GLY A 230 5.04 0.59 10.57
N TYR A 231 3.74 0.65 10.32
CA TYR A 231 3.11 1.68 9.50
C TYR A 231 3.42 3.14 9.91
N PRO A 232 3.44 3.50 11.20
CA PRO A 232 3.65 4.89 11.60
C PRO A 232 5.00 5.49 11.17
N TRP A 233 6.03 4.67 10.99
CA TRP A 233 7.37 5.14 10.59
C TRP A 233 7.56 5.22 9.07
N ALA A 234 6.57 4.87 8.27
CA ALA A 234 6.58 5.18 6.85
C ALA A 234 6.59 6.71 6.66
N ILE A 235 7.43 7.20 5.74
CA ILE A 235 7.45 8.62 5.40
C ILE A 235 6.09 8.98 4.79
N ALA A 236 5.56 10.13 5.17
CA ALA A 236 4.25 10.66 4.77
C ALA A 236 3.06 9.79 5.21
N GLY A 237 3.23 8.83 6.14
CA GLY A 237 2.14 8.08 6.74
C GLY A 237 2.13 6.59 6.44
N GLY A 238 0.97 5.97 6.47
CA GLY A 238 0.80 4.52 6.56
C GLY A 238 1.05 3.69 5.30
N HIS A 239 1.75 4.18 4.30
CA HIS A 239 2.01 3.46 3.06
C HIS A 239 3.04 2.32 3.25
N MET A 240 3.15 1.44 2.26
CA MET A 240 3.98 0.22 2.27
C MET A 240 5.49 0.48 2.19
N SER A 241 5.96 1.73 2.29
CA SER A 241 7.38 2.09 2.17
C SER A 241 8.28 1.39 3.17
N MET A 242 7.76 0.95 4.31
CA MET A 242 8.52 0.23 5.34
C MET A 242 8.67 -1.28 5.11
N ALA A 243 8.06 -1.85 4.07
CA ALA A 243 8.14 -3.29 3.72
C ALA A 243 7.82 -4.26 4.87
N THR A 244 6.98 -3.84 5.82
CA THR A 244 6.66 -4.60 7.04
C THR A 244 5.31 -5.32 7.00
N TYR A 245 4.48 -5.02 6.01
CA TYR A 245 3.06 -5.38 5.95
C TYR A 245 2.72 -6.88 5.97
N MET A 246 3.65 -7.75 5.63
CA MET A 246 3.43 -9.21 5.65
C MET A 246 4.42 -9.97 6.55
N LEU A 247 5.23 -9.29 7.35
CA LEU A 247 6.31 -9.96 8.07
C LEU A 247 5.81 -11.02 9.05
N VAL A 248 4.72 -10.77 9.76
CA VAL A 248 4.15 -11.75 10.69
C VAL A 248 3.68 -13.01 9.96
N ALA A 249 2.98 -12.84 8.83
CA ALA A 249 2.52 -13.98 8.04
C ALA A 249 3.67 -14.77 7.41
N MET A 250 4.76 -14.09 7.03
CA MET A 250 5.91 -14.70 6.36
C MET A 250 6.91 -15.34 7.32
N GLU A 251 7.18 -14.69 8.46
CA GLU A 251 8.28 -15.04 9.35
C GLU A 251 7.82 -15.45 10.77
N GLY A 252 6.57 -15.13 11.14
CA GLY A 252 5.97 -15.51 12.43
C GLY A 252 6.65 -14.90 13.65
N ASN A 253 7.53 -13.91 13.49
CA ASN A 253 8.30 -13.33 14.59
C ASN A 253 7.58 -12.08 15.12
N THR A 254 7.19 -12.13 16.38
CA THR A 254 6.48 -11.06 17.11
C THR A 254 7.36 -10.39 18.17
N SER A 255 8.66 -10.70 18.26
CA SER A 255 9.54 -10.14 19.28
C SER A 255 9.83 -8.65 19.06
N LEU A 256 10.01 -7.93 20.16
CA LEU A 256 10.30 -6.50 20.13
C LEU A 256 11.59 -6.20 19.36
N ASP A 257 12.65 -6.95 19.58
CA ASP A 257 13.94 -6.76 18.89
C ASP A 257 13.83 -6.93 17.38
N TYR A 258 13.08 -7.93 16.94
CA TYR A 258 12.82 -8.15 15.53
C TYR A 258 12.11 -6.94 14.87
N TRP A 259 11.08 -6.41 15.52
CA TRP A 259 10.33 -5.27 14.98
C TRP A 259 11.11 -3.96 15.01
N VAL A 260 11.93 -3.74 16.05
CA VAL A 260 12.87 -2.61 16.06
C VAL A 260 13.81 -2.69 14.84
N GLN A 261 14.41 -3.85 14.58
CA GLN A 261 15.28 -4.05 13.43
C GLN A 261 14.53 -3.93 12.10
N ALA A 262 13.33 -4.51 12.00
CA ALA A 262 12.50 -4.41 10.79
C ALA A 262 12.20 -2.96 10.41
N ILE A 263 11.91 -2.10 11.38
CA ILE A 263 11.61 -0.69 11.16
C ILE A 263 12.89 0.11 10.89
N THR A 264 13.94 -0.06 11.71
CA THR A 264 15.13 0.80 11.64
C THR A 264 16.12 0.42 10.54
N GLU A 265 16.05 -0.80 10.01
CA GLU A 265 16.99 -1.29 9.01
C GLU A 265 16.30 -1.81 7.74
N ARG A 266 15.38 -2.77 7.86
CA ARG A 266 14.76 -3.43 6.71
C ARG A 266 13.87 -2.49 5.90
N GLY A 267 13.13 -1.61 6.57
CA GLY A 267 12.26 -0.61 5.90
C GLY A 267 13.02 0.31 4.95
N LEU A 268 14.28 0.61 5.24
CA LEU A 268 15.12 1.47 4.42
C LEU A 268 15.42 0.91 3.02
N LEU A 269 15.29 -0.40 2.82
CA LEU A 269 15.48 -1.01 1.48
C LEU A 269 14.40 -0.54 0.50
N VAL A 270 13.18 -0.27 0.97
CA VAL A 270 12.11 0.26 0.12
C VAL A 270 12.32 1.76 -0.13
N VAL A 271 12.77 2.50 0.88
CA VAL A 271 13.14 3.92 0.73
C VAL A 271 14.20 4.13 -0.37
N ARG A 272 15.14 3.20 -0.52
CA ARG A 272 16.09 3.21 -1.64
C ARG A 272 15.39 3.21 -3.00
N ASP A 273 14.40 2.35 -3.17
CA ASP A 273 13.70 2.21 -4.44
C ASP A 273 12.88 3.47 -4.74
N ASP A 274 12.24 4.04 -3.72
CA ASP A 274 11.48 5.29 -3.83
C ASP A 274 12.41 6.46 -4.23
N LEU A 275 13.56 6.60 -3.57
CA LEU A 275 14.54 7.66 -3.89
C LEU A 275 15.15 7.54 -5.30
N LEU A 276 15.28 6.31 -5.79
CA LEU A 276 15.79 6.05 -7.15
C LEU A 276 14.69 6.13 -8.21
N GLY A 277 13.42 6.29 -7.82
CA GLY A 277 12.27 6.24 -8.74
C GLY A 277 12.09 4.86 -9.39
N VAL A 278 12.51 3.79 -8.72
CA VAL A 278 12.45 2.42 -9.22
C VAL A 278 11.31 1.68 -8.51
N CYS A 279 10.49 1.00 -9.30
CA CYS A 279 9.43 0.16 -8.72
C CYS A 279 10.04 -0.98 -7.90
N LYS A 280 9.57 -1.16 -6.67
CA LYS A 280 10.01 -2.25 -5.76
C LYS A 280 9.83 -3.66 -6.33
N PHE A 281 8.92 -3.85 -7.29
CA PHE A 281 8.70 -5.12 -7.96
C PHE A 281 9.82 -5.49 -8.94
N ALA A 282 10.67 -4.53 -9.31
CA ALA A 282 11.89 -4.80 -10.08
C ALA A 282 12.90 -5.67 -9.31
N GLY A 283 12.78 -5.74 -7.98
CA GLY A 283 13.67 -6.54 -7.13
C GLY A 283 15.14 -6.10 -7.24
N LEU A 284 15.37 -4.80 -7.51
CA LEU A 284 16.70 -4.24 -7.69
C LEU A 284 17.47 -4.30 -6.36
N ASN A 285 18.60 -4.98 -6.32
CA ASN A 285 19.47 -4.93 -5.16
C ASN A 285 20.40 -3.69 -5.20
N ALA A 286 20.94 -3.31 -4.03
CA ALA A 286 21.73 -2.07 -3.90
C ALA A 286 23.05 -2.09 -4.71
N GLU A 287 23.63 -3.25 -4.96
CA GLU A 287 24.85 -3.38 -5.76
C GLU A 287 24.56 -3.13 -7.24
N VAL A 288 23.48 -3.72 -7.75
CA VAL A 288 23.01 -3.48 -9.11
C VAL A 288 22.60 -2.03 -9.30
N ALA A 289 21.91 -1.43 -8.31
CA ALA A 289 21.54 -0.03 -8.34
C ALA A 289 22.78 0.88 -8.42
N ALA A 290 23.80 0.66 -7.59
CA ALA A 290 25.04 1.42 -7.60
C ALA A 290 25.76 1.31 -8.95
N ARG A 291 25.81 0.10 -9.53
CA ARG A 291 26.38 -0.11 -10.89
C ARG A 291 25.61 0.67 -11.95
N CYS A 292 24.27 0.61 -11.95
CA CYS A 292 23.47 1.37 -12.91
C CYS A 292 23.68 2.88 -12.80
N LEU A 293 23.84 3.43 -11.61
CA LEU A 293 24.15 4.85 -11.40
C LEU A 293 25.50 5.22 -12.04
N GLY A 294 26.52 4.35 -11.89
CA GLY A 294 27.82 4.55 -12.54
C GLY A 294 27.76 4.49 -14.07
N ASP A 295 27.13 3.44 -14.58
CA ASP A 295 27.12 3.14 -16.02
C ASP A 295 26.25 4.12 -16.83
N GLU A 296 25.11 4.57 -16.27
CA GLU A 296 24.13 5.35 -17.03
C GLU A 296 24.23 6.86 -16.81
N ILE A 297 24.65 7.30 -15.62
CA ILE A 297 24.70 8.73 -15.28
C ILE A 297 26.07 9.21 -14.79
N GLY A 298 27.04 8.31 -14.72
CA GLY A 298 28.41 8.64 -14.28
C GLY A 298 28.56 8.86 -12.78
N LEU A 299 27.56 8.47 -11.97
CA LEU A 299 27.61 8.57 -10.52
C LEU A 299 28.18 7.26 -9.94
N HIS A 300 29.50 7.23 -9.78
CA HIS A 300 30.20 6.06 -9.23
C HIS A 300 30.14 6.04 -7.71
N VAL A 301 29.28 5.18 -7.17
CA VAL A 301 29.13 4.95 -5.73
C VAL A 301 29.22 3.45 -5.43
N THR A 302 29.77 3.12 -4.29
CA THR A 302 29.73 1.76 -3.77
C THR A 302 28.35 1.44 -3.18
N ARG A 303 28.04 0.15 -3.01
CA ARG A 303 26.84 -0.29 -2.29
C ARG A 303 26.73 0.37 -0.92
N ALA A 304 27.82 0.46 -0.18
CA ALA A 304 27.83 1.03 1.18
C ALA A 304 27.51 2.54 1.16
N GLU A 305 28.10 3.29 0.24
CA GLU A 305 27.82 4.72 0.08
C GLU A 305 26.37 4.98 -0.33
N LEU A 306 25.81 4.17 -1.27
CA LEU A 306 24.42 4.26 -1.66
C LEU A 306 23.49 4.02 -0.43
N LEU A 307 23.70 2.95 0.32
CA LEU A 307 22.87 2.65 1.50
C LEU A 307 23.01 3.72 2.59
N ALA A 308 24.21 4.27 2.80
CA ALA A 308 24.42 5.38 3.73
C ALA A 308 23.69 6.66 3.27
N ALA A 309 23.67 6.94 1.96
CA ALA A 309 22.91 8.07 1.41
C ALA A 309 21.39 7.88 1.59
N VAL A 310 20.87 6.68 1.33
CA VAL A 310 19.46 6.34 1.54
C VAL A 310 19.07 6.53 3.01
N ARG A 311 19.90 6.05 3.93
CA ARG A 311 19.67 6.21 5.36
C ARG A 311 19.63 7.68 5.77
N ARG A 312 20.61 8.48 5.34
CA ARG A 312 20.63 9.93 5.62
C ARG A 312 19.38 10.63 5.06
N ALA A 313 18.93 10.26 3.86
CA ALA A 313 17.71 10.84 3.26
C ALA A 313 16.47 10.52 4.10
N PHE A 314 16.32 9.27 4.54
CA PHE A 314 15.23 8.86 5.41
C PHE A 314 15.24 9.59 6.76
N ILE A 315 16.40 9.65 7.42
CA ILE A 315 16.54 10.36 8.71
C ILE A 315 16.25 11.86 8.55
N ARG A 316 16.67 12.45 7.42
CA ARG A 316 16.35 13.86 7.09
C ARG A 316 14.86 14.07 6.84
N ALA A 317 14.17 13.10 6.25
CA ALA A 317 12.73 13.16 6.08
C ALA A 317 11.99 13.11 7.43
N LEU A 318 12.40 12.25 8.35
CA LEU A 318 11.87 12.25 9.74
C LEU A 318 12.15 13.59 10.46
N TRP A 319 13.34 14.16 10.25
CA TRP A 319 13.67 15.50 10.78
C TRP A 319 12.74 16.57 10.19
N LEU A 320 12.44 16.51 8.88
CA LEU A 320 11.50 17.42 8.22
C LEU A 320 10.08 17.27 8.75
N GLU A 321 9.57 16.06 8.95
CA GLU A 321 8.27 15.84 9.57
C GLU A 321 8.18 16.53 10.94
N ARG A 322 9.22 16.42 11.77
CA ARG A 322 9.29 17.16 13.04
C ARG A 322 9.28 18.68 12.87
N LYS A 323 9.99 19.21 11.86
CA LYS A 323 9.96 20.65 11.55
C LYS A 323 8.59 21.12 11.08
N GLN A 324 7.80 20.24 10.48
CA GLN A 324 6.41 20.48 10.09
C GLN A 324 5.42 20.36 11.26
N GLY A 325 5.89 20.01 12.46
CA GLY A 325 5.08 19.94 13.68
C GLY A 325 4.65 18.54 14.08
N TYR A 326 5.06 17.48 13.36
CA TYR A 326 4.80 16.12 13.80
C TYR A 326 5.57 15.81 15.09
N THR A 327 4.87 15.24 16.04
CA THR A 327 5.37 14.78 17.33
C THR A 327 5.43 13.27 17.40
N ARG A 328 5.97 12.68 18.45
CA ARG A 328 5.95 11.24 18.64
C ARG A 328 4.52 10.66 18.70
N ASP A 329 3.56 11.45 19.20
CA ASP A 329 2.16 11.04 19.32
C ASP A 329 1.47 10.86 17.97
N ASP A 330 1.98 11.51 16.91
CA ASP A 330 1.46 11.32 15.54
C ASP A 330 1.88 9.97 14.94
N TYR A 331 2.96 9.36 15.47
CA TYR A 331 3.46 8.07 15.00
C TYR A 331 2.76 6.93 15.74
N THR A 332 1.46 6.85 15.57
CA THR A 332 0.61 5.84 16.21
C THR A 332 -0.23 5.07 15.19
N MET A 333 -0.80 3.97 15.64
CA MET A 333 -1.78 3.16 14.91
C MET A 333 -3.20 3.64 15.21
N PRO A 334 -4.19 3.34 14.35
CA PRO A 334 -5.60 3.53 14.69
C PRO A 334 -5.95 2.90 16.05
N ALA A 335 -6.71 3.61 16.88
CA ALA A 335 -7.02 3.15 18.23
C ALA A 335 -7.71 1.77 18.26
N GLN A 336 -8.52 1.46 17.24
CA GLN A 336 -9.20 0.16 17.09
C GLN A 336 -8.22 -1.02 17.10
N VAL A 337 -6.99 -0.86 16.60
CA VAL A 337 -5.97 -1.92 16.60
C VAL A 337 -5.63 -2.38 18.01
N PHE A 338 -5.58 -1.44 18.95
CA PHE A 338 -5.25 -1.72 20.36
C PHE A 338 -6.46 -2.10 21.18
N ASP A 339 -7.56 -1.35 21.01
CA ASP A 339 -8.72 -1.42 21.90
C ASP A 339 -9.72 -2.51 21.50
N ASN A 340 -9.68 -2.90 20.23
CA ASN A 340 -10.58 -3.90 19.68
C ASN A 340 -9.90 -4.72 18.58
N PRO A 341 -8.84 -5.49 18.90
CA PRO A 341 -8.14 -6.31 17.92
C PRO A 341 -9.09 -7.32 17.29
N ASN A 342 -8.84 -7.66 16.02
CA ASN A 342 -9.73 -8.50 15.26
C ASN A 342 -9.59 -9.97 15.65
N PRO A 343 -10.67 -10.61 16.22
CA PRO A 343 -10.61 -11.99 16.69
C PRO A 343 -10.61 -13.04 15.57
N ALA A 344 -10.92 -12.66 14.33
CA ALA A 344 -10.94 -13.60 13.21
C ALA A 344 -9.53 -13.90 12.66
N ILE A 345 -8.55 -13.03 12.90
CA ILE A 345 -7.19 -13.20 12.41
C ILE A 345 -6.56 -14.44 13.05
N LYS A 346 -6.01 -15.33 12.22
CA LYS A 346 -5.33 -16.55 12.66
C LYS A 346 -3.87 -16.31 13.07
N ALA A 347 -3.56 -15.18 13.66
CA ALA A 347 -2.26 -14.87 14.23
C ALA A 347 -2.45 -14.43 15.68
N GLU A 348 -1.49 -14.76 16.54
CA GLU A 348 -1.50 -14.26 17.91
C GLU A 348 -1.50 -12.73 17.93
N PRO A 349 -2.48 -12.09 18.59
CA PRO A 349 -2.48 -10.64 18.74
C PRO A 349 -1.27 -10.22 19.60
N PHE A 350 -0.34 -9.49 19.01
CA PHE A 350 0.86 -9.03 19.73
C PHE A 350 0.99 -7.49 19.78
N VAL A 351 0.28 -6.79 18.91
CA VAL A 351 0.30 -5.32 18.83
C VAL A 351 -0.61 -4.74 19.92
N THR A 352 -0.18 -4.87 21.18
CA THR A 352 -0.84 -4.20 22.31
C THR A 352 -0.31 -2.79 22.50
N ARG A 353 -0.99 -1.97 23.31
CA ARG A 353 -0.50 -0.61 23.65
C ARG A 353 0.86 -0.66 24.33
N GLU A 354 1.09 -1.62 25.23
CA GLU A 354 2.35 -1.80 25.96
C GLU A 354 3.47 -2.20 24.99
N PHE A 355 3.20 -3.16 24.10
CA PHE A 355 4.16 -3.56 23.07
C PHE A 355 4.52 -2.39 22.17
N PHE A 356 3.50 -1.66 21.69
CA PHE A 356 3.70 -0.53 20.78
C PHE A 356 4.44 0.62 21.45
N ALA A 357 4.17 0.93 22.71
CA ALA A 357 4.91 1.94 23.47
C ALA A 357 6.39 1.58 23.60
N ALA A 358 6.69 0.33 24.01
CA ALA A 358 8.07 -0.15 24.10
C ALA A 358 8.77 -0.15 22.73
N LEU A 359 8.08 -0.53 21.67
CA LEU A 359 8.59 -0.48 20.30
C LEU A 359 8.91 0.96 19.88
N SER A 360 7.98 1.88 20.13
CA SER A 360 8.13 3.29 19.81
C SER A 360 9.34 3.90 20.50
N ASP A 361 9.49 3.67 21.80
CA ASP A 361 10.64 4.18 22.56
C ASP A 361 11.97 3.70 21.95
N ARG A 362 12.10 2.42 21.69
CA ARG A 362 13.33 1.84 21.13
C ARG A 362 13.63 2.28 19.70
N VAL A 363 12.60 2.39 18.86
CA VAL A 363 12.77 2.91 17.49
C VAL A 363 13.23 4.36 17.52
N TRP A 364 12.63 5.18 18.40
CA TRP A 364 13.01 6.58 18.54
C TRP A 364 14.37 6.78 19.19
N GLU A 365 14.84 5.89 20.08
CA GLU A 365 16.23 5.91 20.55
C GLU A 365 17.23 5.82 19.39
N VAL A 366 16.93 5.01 18.38
CA VAL A 366 17.77 4.89 17.18
C VAL A 366 17.69 6.15 16.33
N PHE A 367 16.48 6.55 15.95
CA PHE A 367 16.29 7.66 15.04
C PHE A 367 16.65 9.02 15.62
N ASP A 368 16.41 9.27 16.91
CA ASP A 368 16.81 10.52 17.59
C ASP A 368 18.32 10.71 17.61
N ARG A 369 19.06 9.64 17.87
CA ARG A 369 20.53 9.66 17.82
C ARG A 369 21.02 10.03 16.42
N GLU A 370 20.38 9.47 15.38
CA GLU A 370 20.76 9.75 14.01
C GLU A 370 20.34 11.15 13.54
N ILE A 371 19.15 11.60 13.94
CA ILE A 371 18.70 12.98 13.69
C ILE A 371 19.67 13.98 14.32
N ALA A 372 20.11 13.73 15.57
CA ALA A 372 21.08 14.59 16.24
C ALA A 372 22.47 14.63 15.58
N SER A 373 22.81 13.58 14.81
CA SER A 373 24.07 13.49 14.08
C SER A 373 24.01 14.02 12.63
N LEU A 374 22.84 14.47 12.17
CA LEU A 374 22.71 15.03 10.82
C LEU A 374 23.57 16.29 10.67
N PRO A 375 24.29 16.44 9.57
CA PRO A 375 24.98 17.68 9.27
C PRO A 375 23.96 18.83 9.17
N PRO A 376 24.35 20.05 9.57
CA PRO A 376 23.51 21.24 9.35
C PRO A 376 23.06 21.31 7.90
N VAL A 377 21.84 21.76 7.68
CA VAL A 377 21.42 22.17 6.33
C VAL A 377 22.17 23.48 6.09
N GLU A 378 23.09 23.49 5.11
CA GLU A 378 23.63 24.74 4.64
C GLU A 378 22.44 25.56 4.10
N ASP A 379 22.17 26.70 4.72
CA ASP A 379 21.23 27.67 4.20
C ASP A 379 21.75 28.11 2.84
N GLU A 380 21.15 27.62 1.76
CA GLU A 380 21.35 28.17 0.39
C GLU A 380 20.83 29.61 0.28
N ALA A 381 20.69 30.31 1.39
CA ALA A 381 20.19 31.69 1.48
C ALA A 381 21.29 32.70 1.41
N THR A 382 22.31 32.53 0.58
CA THR A 382 23.18 33.63 0.13
C THR A 382 23.80 33.29 -1.22
N GLY A 383 23.01 33.46 -2.28
CA GLY A 383 23.49 33.43 -3.64
C GLY A 383 22.50 34.19 -4.54
#